data_cff8419f27cda3fbb721934b96b6a484
#
_entry.id   cff8419f27cda3fbb721934b96b6a484
#
_cell.length_a   1.000
_cell.length_b   1.000
_cell.length_c   1.000
_cell.angle_alpha   90.00
_cell.angle_beta   90.00
_cell.angle_gamma   90.00
#
_symmetry.space_group_name_H-M   'P 1'
#
loop_
_entity.id
_entity.type
_entity.pdbx_description
1 polymer ?
#
loop_
_entity_poly.entity_id
_entity_poly.type
_entity_poly.pdbx_seq_one_letter_code
_entity_poly.pdbx_strand_id
1 'polypeptide(L)'
;MPEVSNQKERERIEDLAIERICDIRLHRSFVLPADTLAGRPKTLRMSYSDVGSSTPNAPVLLWASGMFGGRFTGVELADLAMAHGVRLVAIDRPGIGGSEAVPIQKRISTWLAVVPALLKHLGIEHVSLGCHSAGTIYALSTILHLRQILHPDRPYVCMFGPWVAPQYSGKWDMKIVSQHIPKVLLAQWHWMAKTVFDIDKSISPGFSLARTVLRKVSGVINSSSGTVKPILPTGADNELTEDIEPCKNEDSVTVPKHGPLIPRELLVATTRLATASIFAENLEGASDEALVCMGKADIPSWTSIGDALEQVANNELDRRKRDNAVPKLRIDVFYGMKDQMIGKGGEVYLESCLDKAYKRGAIECTSMVIGNTDHNSVLFPETGAFDLVFEAMKNPTKQQTARNSQDSA
;
A
#
# COMPACT_ATOMS: atom_id res chain seq x y z
N MET A 1 -26.28 37.94 -3.34
CA MET A 1 -26.59 36.90 -4.33
C MET A 1 -25.40 35.95 -4.62
N PRO A 2 -24.11 36.33 -4.61
CA PRO A 2 -23.02 35.35 -4.82
C PRO A 2 -22.84 34.37 -3.67
N GLU A 3 -23.13 34.72 -2.41
CA GLU A 3 -23.00 33.84 -1.26
C GLU A 3 -24.00 32.68 -1.26
N VAL A 4 -25.26 32.93 -1.65
CA VAL A 4 -26.32 31.89 -1.73
C VAL A 4 -26.02 30.88 -2.85
N SER A 5 -25.41 31.33 -3.97
CA SER A 5 -24.98 30.46 -5.04
C SER A 5 -23.83 29.54 -4.59
N ASN A 6 -22.89 30.07 -3.81
CA ASN A 6 -21.75 29.34 -3.29
C ASN A 6 -22.16 28.29 -2.22
N GLN A 7 -23.17 28.60 -1.41
CA GLN A 7 -23.70 27.68 -0.41
C GLN A 7 -24.41 26.48 -1.08
N LYS A 8 -25.26 26.73 -2.07
CA LYS A 8 -25.94 25.65 -2.81
C LYS A 8 -24.97 24.71 -3.53
N GLU A 9 -23.90 25.24 -4.10
CA GLU A 9 -22.88 24.43 -4.76
C GLU A 9 -22.10 23.58 -3.76
N ARG A 10 -21.78 24.10 -2.58
CA ARG A 10 -21.16 23.30 -1.49
C ARG A 10 -22.07 22.18 -1.02
N GLU A 11 -23.36 22.46 -0.78
CA GLU A 11 -24.35 21.44 -0.39
C GLU A 11 -24.43 20.33 -1.45
N ARG A 12 -24.48 20.71 -2.74
CA ARG A 12 -24.46 19.75 -3.85
C ARG A 12 -23.21 18.88 -3.88
N ILE A 13 -22.05 19.46 -3.64
CA ILE A 13 -20.77 18.70 -3.58
C ILE A 13 -20.78 17.72 -2.40
N GLU A 14 -21.28 18.13 -1.24
CA GLU A 14 -21.42 17.24 -0.08
C GLU A 14 -22.38 16.09 -0.36
N ASP A 15 -23.55 16.36 -0.97
CA ASP A 15 -24.51 15.32 -1.35
C ASP A 15 -23.90 14.31 -2.32
N LEU A 16 -23.21 14.77 -3.36
CA LEU A 16 -22.51 13.89 -4.30
C LEU A 16 -21.40 13.08 -3.62
N ALA A 17 -20.68 13.66 -2.67
CA ALA A 17 -19.66 12.96 -1.93
C ALA A 17 -20.28 11.87 -1.01
N ILE A 18 -21.43 12.14 -0.42
CA ILE A 18 -22.20 11.15 0.36
C ILE A 18 -22.67 10.01 -0.54
N GLU A 19 -23.25 10.30 -1.70
CA GLU A 19 -23.66 9.28 -2.67
C GLU A 19 -22.47 8.36 -3.04
N ARG A 20 -21.29 8.90 -3.28
CA ARG A 20 -20.08 8.15 -3.61
C ARG A 20 -19.65 7.22 -2.46
N ILE A 21 -19.68 7.71 -1.23
CA ILE A 21 -19.33 6.90 -0.05
C ILE A 21 -20.37 5.82 0.23
N CYS A 22 -21.63 6.09 -0.06
CA CYS A 22 -22.74 5.14 0.14
C CYS A 22 -22.90 4.12 -1.02
N ASP A 23 -22.03 4.16 -2.04
CA ASP A 23 -22.09 3.19 -3.13
C ASP A 23 -21.97 1.75 -2.59
N ILE A 24 -22.97 0.93 -2.87
CA ILE A 24 -23.05 -0.47 -2.41
C ILE A 24 -21.81 -1.29 -2.81
N ARG A 25 -21.12 -0.92 -3.88
CA ARG A 25 -19.89 -1.56 -4.34
C ARG A 25 -18.72 -1.39 -3.37
N LEU A 26 -18.74 -0.37 -2.52
CA LEU A 26 -17.77 -0.15 -1.45
C LEU A 26 -18.09 -0.97 -0.18
N HIS A 27 -19.31 -1.51 -0.06
CA HIS A 27 -19.82 -2.13 1.17
C HIS A 27 -20.15 -3.61 0.98
N ARG A 28 -19.33 -4.33 0.20
CA ARG A 28 -19.48 -5.76 -0.02
C ARG A 28 -18.97 -6.55 1.18
N SER A 29 -19.55 -7.72 1.40
CA SER A 29 -19.07 -8.67 2.41
C SER A 29 -19.02 -10.08 1.85
N PHE A 30 -18.08 -10.86 2.36
CA PHE A 30 -17.83 -12.24 2.03
C PHE A 30 -17.62 -13.03 3.31
N VAL A 31 -18.15 -14.23 3.38
CA VAL A 31 -17.96 -15.13 4.52
C VAL A 31 -16.98 -16.22 4.13
N LEU A 32 -15.79 -16.17 4.72
CA LEU A 32 -14.81 -17.25 4.60
C LEU A 32 -15.33 -18.47 5.40
N PRO A 33 -15.48 -19.63 4.78
CA PRO A 33 -15.95 -20.84 5.46
C PRO A 33 -15.01 -21.27 6.59
N ALA A 34 -15.56 -21.94 7.60
CA ALA A 34 -14.77 -22.60 8.63
C ALA A 34 -13.82 -23.65 8.00
N ASP A 35 -12.64 -23.79 8.60
CA ASP A 35 -11.63 -24.77 8.22
C ASP A 35 -10.87 -25.20 9.48
N THR A 36 -11.32 -26.29 10.08
CA THR A 36 -10.75 -26.81 11.32
C THR A 36 -9.32 -27.34 11.13
N LEU A 37 -9.02 -27.87 9.95
CA LEU A 37 -7.68 -28.39 9.63
C LEU A 37 -6.66 -27.23 9.52
N ALA A 38 -7.08 -26.08 8.99
CA ALA A 38 -6.28 -24.87 8.97
C ALA A 38 -6.33 -24.08 10.30
N GLY A 39 -6.93 -24.64 11.36
CA GLY A 39 -7.03 -24.00 12.67
C GLY A 39 -8.03 -22.83 12.72
N ARG A 40 -9.02 -22.81 11.83
CA ARG A 40 -10.13 -21.85 11.77
C ARG A 40 -11.47 -22.57 11.96
N PRO A 41 -11.89 -22.86 13.19
CA PRO A 41 -13.10 -23.65 13.46
C PRO A 41 -14.41 -22.88 13.21
N LYS A 42 -14.35 -21.57 12.99
CA LYS A 42 -15.50 -20.69 12.73
C LYS A 42 -15.39 -20.04 11.36
N THR A 43 -16.53 -19.68 10.81
CA THR A 43 -16.59 -18.76 9.66
C THR A 43 -16.02 -17.40 10.03
N LEU A 44 -15.56 -16.63 9.05
CA LEU A 44 -15.01 -15.30 9.24
C LEU A 44 -15.62 -14.35 8.19
N ARG A 45 -16.26 -13.29 8.65
CA ARG A 45 -16.78 -12.24 7.76
C ARG A 45 -15.65 -11.27 7.38
N MET A 46 -15.55 -11.02 6.08
CA MET A 46 -14.60 -10.07 5.51
C MET A 46 -15.35 -9.06 4.66
N SER A 47 -15.01 -7.79 4.75
CA SER A 47 -15.53 -6.73 3.91
C SER A 47 -14.53 -6.37 2.80
N TYR A 48 -15.07 -5.88 1.68
CA TYR A 48 -14.28 -5.48 0.52
C TYR A 48 -15.06 -4.47 -0.33
N SER A 49 -14.35 -3.77 -1.20
CA SER A 49 -14.93 -3.03 -2.32
C SER A 49 -14.66 -3.74 -3.63
N ASP A 50 -15.57 -3.55 -4.59
CA ASP A 50 -15.50 -4.11 -5.94
C ASP A 50 -16.01 -3.03 -6.90
N VAL A 51 -15.12 -2.20 -7.39
CA VAL A 51 -15.41 -0.99 -8.15
C VAL A 51 -14.67 -0.95 -9.49
N GLY A 52 -14.86 0.11 -10.26
CA GLY A 52 -14.31 0.25 -11.60
C GLY A 52 -15.16 -0.50 -12.63
N SER A 53 -14.51 -1.14 -13.59
CA SER A 53 -15.19 -1.80 -14.72
C SER A 53 -15.92 -3.06 -14.28
N SER A 54 -17.17 -3.19 -14.72
CA SER A 54 -17.97 -4.41 -14.61
C SER A 54 -17.95 -5.26 -15.89
N THR A 55 -17.13 -4.89 -16.87
CA THR A 55 -17.03 -5.62 -18.13
C THR A 55 -16.51 -7.04 -17.87
N PRO A 56 -17.10 -8.09 -18.48
CA PRO A 56 -16.56 -9.43 -18.38
C PRO A 56 -15.10 -9.46 -18.83
N ASN A 57 -14.25 -10.16 -18.08
CA ASN A 57 -12.81 -10.28 -18.35
C ASN A 57 -12.01 -8.96 -18.23
N ALA A 58 -12.57 -7.91 -17.61
CA ALA A 58 -11.77 -6.73 -17.27
C ALA A 58 -10.53 -7.14 -16.45
N PRO A 59 -9.35 -6.58 -16.73
CA PRO A 59 -8.19 -6.77 -15.87
C PRO A 59 -8.52 -6.39 -14.43
N VAL A 60 -8.13 -7.21 -13.45
CA VAL A 60 -8.45 -7.01 -12.05
C VAL A 60 -7.19 -6.57 -11.29
N LEU A 61 -7.28 -5.46 -10.56
CA LEU A 61 -6.29 -5.07 -9.55
C LEU A 61 -6.81 -5.49 -8.16
N LEU A 62 -6.14 -6.45 -7.53
CA LEU A 62 -6.34 -6.79 -6.13
C LEU A 62 -5.46 -5.88 -5.27
N TRP A 63 -6.08 -5.13 -4.35
CA TRP A 63 -5.41 -4.09 -3.59
C TRP A 63 -5.26 -4.43 -2.12
N ALA A 64 -4.02 -4.36 -1.61
CA ALA A 64 -3.67 -4.44 -0.20
C ALA A 64 -3.28 -3.05 0.32
N SER A 65 -4.19 -2.38 1.01
CA SER A 65 -4.02 -0.99 1.50
C SER A 65 -2.97 -0.85 2.59
N GLY A 66 -2.57 0.39 2.90
CA GLY A 66 -1.74 0.75 4.05
C GLY A 66 -2.44 0.55 5.40
N MET A 67 -1.75 0.78 6.50
CA MET A 67 -2.13 0.39 7.88
C MET A 67 -3.58 0.71 8.26
N PHE A 68 -4.07 1.91 7.99
CA PHE A 68 -5.46 2.31 8.26
C PHE A 68 -6.38 2.15 7.04
N GLY A 69 -5.80 1.93 5.86
CA GLY A 69 -6.55 1.82 4.63
C GLY A 69 -7.26 0.48 4.49
N GLY A 70 -8.28 0.47 3.66
CA GLY A 70 -9.08 -0.71 3.36
C GLY A 70 -9.89 -0.48 2.08
N ARG A 71 -11.12 -0.97 2.06
CA ARG A 71 -12.02 -0.91 0.92
C ARG A 71 -12.32 0.51 0.41
N PHE A 72 -12.21 1.54 1.28
CA PHE A 72 -12.45 2.93 0.89
C PHE A 72 -11.40 3.50 -0.08
N THR A 73 -10.23 2.87 -0.26
CA THR A 73 -9.33 3.19 -1.38
C THR A 73 -10.05 3.06 -2.72
N GLY A 74 -11.04 2.18 -2.80
CA GLY A 74 -11.87 2.03 -4.00
C GLY A 74 -12.64 3.29 -4.40
N VAL A 75 -13.05 4.15 -3.46
CA VAL A 75 -13.83 5.35 -3.79
C VAL A 75 -13.02 6.42 -4.53
N GLU A 76 -11.74 6.52 -4.21
CA GLU A 76 -10.83 7.49 -4.84
C GLU A 76 -10.42 7.05 -6.25
N LEU A 77 -10.33 5.75 -6.47
CA LEU A 77 -9.84 5.15 -7.72
C LEU A 77 -10.95 4.64 -8.65
N ALA A 78 -12.22 4.63 -8.21
CA ALA A 78 -13.32 4.01 -8.96
C ALA A 78 -13.48 4.58 -10.38
N ASP A 79 -13.45 5.91 -10.51
CA ASP A 79 -13.64 6.59 -11.81
C ASP A 79 -12.46 6.34 -12.73
N LEU A 80 -11.24 6.39 -12.21
CA LEU A 80 -10.03 6.14 -12.98
C LEU A 80 -9.96 4.67 -13.43
N ALA A 81 -10.28 3.74 -12.55
CA ALA A 81 -10.35 2.32 -12.87
C ALA A 81 -11.43 2.06 -13.94
N MET A 82 -12.59 2.71 -13.84
CA MET A 82 -13.65 2.65 -14.85
C MET A 82 -13.17 3.19 -16.21
N ALA A 83 -12.53 4.34 -16.23
CA ALA A 83 -12.03 4.97 -17.46
C ALA A 83 -10.97 4.09 -18.16
N HIS A 84 -10.17 3.37 -17.38
CA HIS A 84 -9.20 2.41 -17.92
C HIS A 84 -9.78 1.02 -18.20
N GLY A 85 -11.07 0.77 -17.91
CA GLY A 85 -11.67 -0.55 -18.06
C GLY A 85 -11.10 -1.61 -17.12
N VAL A 86 -10.60 -1.19 -15.94
CA VAL A 86 -10.02 -2.04 -14.90
C VAL A 86 -11.03 -2.26 -13.78
N ARG A 87 -11.11 -3.47 -13.25
CA ARG A 87 -11.85 -3.80 -12.02
C ARG A 87 -10.92 -3.72 -10.84
N LEU A 88 -11.31 -3.00 -9.79
CA LEU A 88 -10.52 -2.82 -8.57
C LEU A 88 -11.22 -3.51 -7.40
N VAL A 89 -10.53 -4.47 -6.78
CA VAL A 89 -10.99 -5.16 -5.56
C VAL A 89 -10.06 -4.82 -4.41
N ALA A 90 -10.55 -4.11 -3.39
CA ALA A 90 -9.80 -3.78 -2.20
C ALA A 90 -10.42 -4.45 -0.98
N ILE A 91 -9.62 -5.23 -0.23
CA ILE A 91 -10.07 -6.02 0.91
C ILE A 91 -9.73 -5.29 2.20
N ASP A 92 -10.70 -5.19 3.11
CA ASP A 92 -10.43 -4.85 4.49
C ASP A 92 -9.71 -6.02 5.15
N ARG A 93 -8.47 -5.80 5.59
CA ARG A 93 -7.68 -6.83 6.27
C ARG A 93 -8.31 -7.18 7.64
N PRO A 94 -7.99 -8.33 8.24
CA PRO A 94 -8.59 -8.74 9.53
C PRO A 94 -8.54 -7.62 10.57
N GLY A 95 -9.67 -7.31 11.20
CA GLY A 95 -9.80 -6.25 12.20
C GLY A 95 -9.77 -4.82 11.65
N ILE A 96 -9.94 -4.64 10.34
CA ILE A 96 -10.12 -3.35 9.67
C ILE A 96 -11.52 -3.29 9.08
N GLY A 97 -12.17 -2.13 9.19
CA GLY A 97 -13.48 -1.89 8.59
C GLY A 97 -14.53 -2.89 9.05
N GLY A 98 -15.24 -3.50 8.09
CA GLY A 98 -16.24 -4.53 8.36
C GLY A 98 -15.69 -5.94 8.53
N SER A 99 -14.37 -6.14 8.43
CA SER A 99 -13.72 -7.45 8.58
C SER A 99 -13.51 -7.82 10.05
N GLU A 100 -13.84 -9.08 10.40
CA GLU A 100 -13.64 -9.58 11.75
C GLU A 100 -12.15 -9.68 12.10
N ALA A 101 -11.84 -9.40 13.37
CA ALA A 101 -10.48 -9.49 13.89
C ALA A 101 -10.06 -10.96 14.08
N VAL A 102 -8.76 -11.21 13.94
CA VAL A 102 -8.13 -12.49 14.25
C VAL A 102 -6.87 -12.24 15.08
N PRO A 103 -6.36 -13.21 15.84
CA PRO A 103 -5.09 -13.08 16.53
C PRO A 103 -3.97 -12.66 15.57
N ILE A 104 -3.07 -11.79 16.02
CA ILE A 104 -1.98 -11.22 15.21
C ILE A 104 -1.16 -12.28 14.46
N GLN A 105 -0.91 -13.45 15.08
CA GLN A 105 -0.18 -14.56 14.48
C GLN A 105 -0.95 -15.23 13.33
N LYS A 106 -2.26 -15.01 13.25
CA LYS A 106 -3.14 -15.58 12.21
C LYS A 106 -3.45 -14.62 11.07
N ARG A 107 -3.02 -13.35 11.15
CA ARG A 107 -3.39 -12.32 10.16
C ARG A 107 -2.97 -12.70 8.74
N ILE A 108 -1.70 -13.08 8.56
CA ILE A 108 -1.17 -13.43 7.23
C ILE A 108 -1.79 -14.74 6.73
N SER A 109 -1.87 -15.78 7.56
CA SER A 109 -2.51 -17.02 7.14
C SER A 109 -3.99 -16.86 6.83
N THR A 110 -4.69 -15.98 7.54
CA THR A 110 -6.08 -15.61 7.23
C THR A 110 -6.18 -14.88 5.89
N TRP A 111 -5.32 -13.90 5.63
CA TRP A 111 -5.27 -13.22 4.34
C TRP A 111 -5.04 -14.20 3.19
N LEU A 112 -4.07 -15.09 3.32
CA LEU A 112 -3.76 -16.12 2.32
C LEU A 112 -4.92 -17.12 2.09
N ALA A 113 -5.81 -17.31 3.07
CA ALA A 113 -7.03 -18.10 2.91
C ALA A 113 -8.17 -17.27 2.29
N VAL A 114 -8.31 -15.99 2.66
CA VAL A 114 -9.36 -15.08 2.16
C VAL A 114 -9.18 -14.80 0.67
N VAL A 115 -7.98 -14.47 0.23
CA VAL A 115 -7.72 -14.05 -1.15
C VAL A 115 -8.24 -15.08 -2.17
N PRO A 116 -7.80 -16.35 -2.19
CA PRO A 116 -8.27 -17.29 -3.20
C PRO A 116 -9.77 -17.61 -3.05
N ALA A 117 -10.30 -17.62 -1.81
CA ALA A 117 -11.71 -17.88 -1.58
C ALA A 117 -12.59 -16.73 -2.08
N LEU A 118 -12.18 -15.47 -1.88
CA LEU A 118 -12.87 -14.31 -2.40
C LEU A 118 -12.79 -14.24 -3.93
N LEU A 119 -11.62 -14.48 -4.53
CA LEU A 119 -11.47 -14.50 -5.99
C LEU A 119 -12.39 -15.55 -6.61
N LYS A 120 -12.44 -16.75 -6.03
CA LYS A 120 -13.38 -17.80 -6.44
C LYS A 120 -14.85 -17.36 -6.32
N HIS A 121 -15.21 -16.70 -5.22
CA HIS A 121 -16.56 -16.16 -4.99
C HIS A 121 -16.94 -15.11 -6.05
N LEU A 122 -15.99 -14.29 -6.46
CA LEU A 122 -16.18 -13.24 -7.48
C LEU A 122 -16.05 -13.74 -8.93
N GLY A 123 -15.71 -15.01 -9.13
CA GLY A 123 -15.46 -15.57 -10.46
C GLY A 123 -14.21 -14.97 -11.12
N ILE A 124 -13.23 -14.54 -10.32
CA ILE A 124 -11.97 -13.96 -10.80
C ILE A 124 -10.91 -15.06 -10.82
N GLU A 125 -10.35 -15.31 -12.00
CA GLU A 125 -9.31 -16.32 -12.19
C GLU A 125 -7.92 -15.77 -11.92
N HIS A 126 -7.61 -14.58 -12.47
CA HIS A 126 -6.31 -13.95 -12.36
C HIS A 126 -6.42 -12.47 -12.00
N VAL A 127 -5.39 -11.99 -11.29
CA VAL A 127 -5.28 -10.58 -10.86
C VAL A 127 -3.89 -10.02 -11.15
N SER A 128 -3.80 -8.71 -11.23
CA SER A 128 -2.60 -7.95 -10.85
C SER A 128 -2.70 -7.60 -9.38
N LEU A 129 -1.57 -7.51 -8.70
CA LEU A 129 -1.53 -7.22 -7.26
C LEU A 129 -0.99 -5.81 -7.02
N GLY A 130 -1.69 -5.03 -6.21
CA GLY A 130 -1.24 -3.71 -5.80
C GLY A 130 -1.18 -3.59 -4.29
N CYS A 131 -0.27 -2.77 -3.79
CA CYS A 131 -0.19 -2.50 -2.36
C CYS A 131 0.30 -1.08 -2.06
N HIS A 132 0.00 -0.64 -0.84
CA HIS A 132 0.51 0.60 -0.27
C HIS A 132 1.07 0.35 1.13
N SER A 133 2.23 0.95 1.44
CA SER A 133 2.78 0.98 2.80
C SER A 133 2.80 -0.41 3.47
N ALA A 134 2.19 -0.58 4.64
CA ALA A 134 2.07 -1.86 5.35
C ALA A 134 1.45 -3.00 4.51
N GLY A 135 0.68 -2.66 3.46
CA GLY A 135 0.16 -3.62 2.49
C GLY A 135 1.24 -4.44 1.78
N THR A 136 2.48 -3.95 1.74
CA THR A 136 3.65 -4.67 1.20
C THR A 136 3.83 -6.04 1.86
N ILE A 137 3.54 -6.15 3.16
CA ILE A 137 3.63 -7.41 3.91
C ILE A 137 2.68 -8.45 3.32
N TYR A 138 1.46 -8.04 3.03
CA TYR A 138 0.42 -8.89 2.44
C TYR A 138 0.71 -9.22 0.97
N ALA A 139 1.19 -8.23 0.22
CA ALA A 139 1.55 -8.43 -1.19
C ALA A 139 2.70 -9.42 -1.36
N LEU A 140 3.80 -9.27 -0.62
CA LEU A 140 4.93 -10.21 -0.67
C LEU A 140 4.53 -11.61 -0.22
N SER A 141 3.74 -11.72 0.87
CA SER A 141 3.21 -13.01 1.31
C SER A 141 2.31 -13.65 0.24
N THR A 142 1.51 -12.85 -0.47
CA THR A 142 0.67 -13.33 -1.57
C THR A 142 1.51 -13.84 -2.74
N ILE A 143 2.55 -13.13 -3.14
CA ILE A 143 3.44 -13.57 -4.22
C ILE A 143 4.14 -14.89 -3.85
N LEU A 144 4.59 -15.02 -2.61
CA LEU A 144 5.30 -16.20 -2.15
C LEU A 144 4.41 -17.45 -2.10
N HIS A 145 3.15 -17.31 -1.67
CA HIS A 145 2.28 -18.46 -1.40
C HIS A 145 1.15 -18.66 -2.41
N LEU A 146 0.79 -17.63 -3.16
CA LEU A 146 -0.36 -17.63 -4.08
C LEU A 146 0.01 -17.13 -5.47
N ARG A 147 1.26 -17.37 -5.91
CA ARG A 147 1.77 -16.90 -7.21
C ARG A 147 0.85 -17.21 -8.39
N GLN A 148 0.10 -18.31 -8.30
CA GLN A 148 -0.81 -18.78 -9.36
C GLN A 148 -2.02 -17.86 -9.57
N ILE A 149 -2.35 -16.95 -8.65
CA ILE A 149 -3.43 -15.98 -8.86
C ILE A 149 -3.03 -14.84 -9.80
N LEU A 150 -1.72 -14.61 -9.98
CA LEU A 150 -1.27 -13.61 -10.95
C LEU A 150 -1.47 -14.14 -12.36
N HIS A 151 -1.76 -13.19 -13.30
CA HIS A 151 -1.99 -13.54 -14.70
C HIS A 151 -0.80 -14.34 -15.27
N PRO A 152 -1.01 -15.49 -15.93
CA PRO A 152 0.06 -16.36 -16.39
C PRO A 152 1.00 -15.66 -17.39
N ASP A 153 0.44 -14.91 -18.35
CA ASP A 153 1.22 -14.29 -19.43
C ASP A 153 1.75 -12.88 -19.09
N ARG A 154 1.22 -12.25 -18.04
CA ARG A 154 1.59 -10.88 -17.62
C ARG A 154 1.50 -10.74 -16.11
N PRO A 155 2.32 -11.46 -15.36
CA PRO A 155 2.31 -11.37 -13.90
C PRO A 155 2.83 -10.00 -13.46
N TYR A 156 1.97 -9.24 -12.77
CA TYR A 156 2.23 -7.85 -12.46
C TYR A 156 1.93 -7.50 -11.01
N VAL A 157 2.84 -6.74 -10.41
CA VAL A 157 2.71 -6.18 -9.06
C VAL A 157 3.09 -4.71 -9.08
N CYS A 158 2.30 -3.86 -8.42
CA CYS A 158 2.66 -2.47 -8.16
C CYS A 158 2.70 -2.20 -6.66
N MET A 159 3.71 -1.43 -6.22
CA MET A 159 3.94 -1.08 -4.83
C MET A 159 4.04 0.44 -4.70
N PHE A 160 3.21 1.03 -3.85
CA PHE A 160 3.21 2.46 -3.57
C PHE A 160 3.75 2.71 -2.17
N GLY A 161 4.78 3.54 -2.03
CA GLY A 161 5.41 3.81 -0.76
C GLY A 161 5.60 2.53 0.09
N PRO A 162 6.23 1.47 -0.46
CA PRO A 162 6.26 0.16 0.19
C PRO A 162 6.91 0.23 1.56
N TRP A 163 6.31 -0.43 2.54
CA TRP A 163 6.84 -0.48 3.89
C TRP A 163 8.25 -1.07 3.92
N VAL A 164 9.10 -0.45 4.70
CA VAL A 164 10.46 -0.92 5.03
C VAL A 164 10.62 -0.89 6.54
N ALA A 165 11.25 -1.91 7.11
CA ALA A 165 11.47 -1.96 8.54
C ALA A 165 12.27 -0.73 9.01
N PRO A 166 11.95 -0.14 10.19
CA PRO A 166 12.50 1.14 10.67
C PRO A 166 14.03 1.23 10.71
N GLN A 167 14.71 0.09 10.91
CA GLN A 167 16.18 0.05 10.92
C GLN A 167 16.81 0.40 9.56
N TYR A 168 16.07 0.27 8.46
CA TYR A 168 16.54 0.55 7.10
C TYR A 168 16.06 1.91 6.58
N SER A 169 15.13 2.58 7.27
CA SER A 169 14.55 3.85 6.81
C SER A 169 15.55 5.02 6.74
N GLY A 170 16.72 4.89 7.36
CA GLY A 170 17.67 5.99 7.52
C GLY A 170 17.19 7.10 8.45
N LYS A 171 16.00 6.95 9.05
CA LYS A 171 15.40 7.89 9.99
C LYS A 171 15.74 7.48 11.41
N TRP A 172 16.60 8.26 12.06
CA TRP A 172 17.06 7.98 13.41
C TRP A 172 15.91 8.01 14.43
N ASP A 173 14.99 8.93 14.27
CA ASP A 173 13.76 9.06 15.05
C ASP A 173 12.87 7.81 14.94
N MET A 174 12.63 7.29 13.74
CA MET A 174 11.85 6.07 13.53
C MET A 174 12.53 4.84 14.13
N LYS A 175 13.84 4.74 14.03
CA LYS A 175 14.63 3.67 14.65
C LYS A 175 14.51 3.70 16.17
N ILE A 176 14.67 4.88 16.80
CA ILE A 176 14.52 5.04 18.25
C ILE A 176 13.10 4.73 18.68
N VAL A 177 12.09 5.28 17.99
CA VAL A 177 10.69 5.02 18.30
C VAL A 177 10.39 3.53 18.23
N SER A 178 10.84 2.84 17.17
CA SER A 178 10.61 1.39 17.02
C SER A 178 11.28 0.58 18.13
N GLN A 179 12.43 0.99 18.62
CA GLN A 179 13.16 0.28 19.68
C GLN A 179 12.54 0.51 21.07
N HIS A 180 12.14 1.74 21.38
CA HIS A 180 11.78 2.15 22.75
C HIS A 180 10.27 2.21 23.00
N ILE A 181 9.42 2.26 21.96
CA ILE A 181 7.97 2.28 22.15
C ILE A 181 7.49 0.96 22.79
N PRO A 182 6.80 0.99 23.93
CA PRO A 182 6.27 -0.21 24.56
C PRO A 182 5.21 -0.90 23.69
N LYS A 183 5.21 -2.23 23.67
CA LYS A 183 4.18 -3.04 22.94
C LYS A 183 2.76 -2.63 23.34
N VAL A 184 2.53 -2.34 24.61
CA VAL A 184 1.22 -1.93 25.15
C VAL A 184 0.71 -0.65 24.48
N LEU A 185 1.58 0.32 24.19
CA LEU A 185 1.19 1.56 23.49
C LEU A 185 0.88 1.28 22.01
N LEU A 186 1.66 0.45 21.35
CA LEU A 186 1.38 0.04 19.98
C LEU A 186 0.08 -0.77 19.87
N ALA A 187 -0.22 -1.60 20.87
CA ALA A 187 -1.49 -2.33 20.92
C ALA A 187 -2.72 -1.42 21.03
N GLN A 188 -2.54 -0.17 21.47
CA GLN A 188 -3.57 0.87 21.52
C GLN A 188 -3.46 1.91 20.39
N TRP A 189 -2.64 1.60 19.36
CA TRP A 189 -2.35 2.55 18.27
C TRP A 189 -3.60 3.05 17.56
N HIS A 190 -4.56 2.17 17.29
CA HIS A 190 -5.84 2.51 16.67
C HIS A 190 -6.64 3.51 17.48
N TRP A 191 -6.69 3.35 18.82
CA TRP A 191 -7.38 4.25 19.73
C TRP A 191 -6.71 5.63 19.77
N MET A 192 -5.37 5.67 19.85
CA MET A 192 -4.62 6.92 19.83
C MET A 192 -4.81 7.66 18.49
N ALA A 193 -4.76 6.96 17.38
CA ALA A 193 -4.99 7.52 16.06
C ALA A 193 -6.42 8.09 15.93
N LYS A 194 -7.43 7.35 16.40
CA LYS A 194 -8.82 7.79 16.42
C LYS A 194 -9.02 9.03 17.28
N THR A 195 -8.45 9.05 18.48
CA THR A 195 -8.52 10.22 19.38
C THR A 195 -7.90 11.46 18.75
N VAL A 196 -6.75 11.33 18.08
CA VAL A 196 -6.12 12.46 17.37
C VAL A 196 -6.99 12.93 16.21
N PHE A 197 -7.59 12.01 15.46
CA PHE A 197 -8.51 12.34 14.37
C PHE A 197 -9.76 13.08 14.87
N ASP A 198 -10.34 12.64 15.99
CA ASP A 198 -11.53 13.28 16.58
C ASP A 198 -11.25 14.70 17.12
N ILE A 199 -10.03 14.93 17.66
CA ILE A 199 -9.61 16.25 18.14
C ILE A 199 -9.34 17.22 16.98
N ASP A 200 -8.84 16.73 15.85
CA ASP A 200 -8.38 17.55 14.74
C ASP A 200 -9.14 17.25 13.45
N LYS A 201 -10.46 17.46 13.50
CA LYS A 201 -11.36 17.34 12.33
C LYS A 201 -11.03 18.33 11.20
N SER A 202 -10.14 19.32 11.46
CA SER A 202 -9.67 20.30 10.51
C SER A 202 -8.41 19.88 9.76
N ILE A 203 -7.77 18.78 10.14
CA ILE A 203 -6.53 18.31 9.51
C ILE A 203 -6.87 17.54 8.22
N SER A 204 -6.22 17.97 7.15
CA SER A 204 -6.23 17.28 5.86
C SER A 204 -5.87 15.80 6.03
N PRO A 205 -6.67 14.87 5.49
CA PRO A 205 -6.49 13.44 5.72
C PRO A 205 -5.20 12.95 5.08
N GLY A 206 -4.36 12.32 5.83
CA GLY A 206 -3.29 11.50 5.32
C GLY A 206 -1.95 11.62 6.02
N PHE A 207 -1.40 12.79 6.28
CA PHE A 207 -0.02 12.89 6.75
C PHE A 207 0.13 13.40 8.18
N SER A 208 -0.79 14.22 8.61
CA SER A 208 -0.74 14.89 9.89
C SER A 208 -0.93 13.92 11.07
N LEU A 209 -1.76 12.88 10.91
CA LEU A 209 -2.15 12.00 12.01
C LEU A 209 -0.96 11.20 12.56
N ALA A 210 -0.26 10.44 11.73
CA ALA A 210 0.87 9.65 12.18
C ALA A 210 2.00 10.54 12.74
N ARG A 211 2.27 11.68 12.08
CA ARG A 211 3.29 12.64 12.52
C ARG A 211 2.87 13.36 13.80
N THR A 212 1.59 13.71 13.97
CA THR A 212 1.08 14.36 15.16
C THR A 212 1.06 13.40 16.34
N VAL A 213 0.66 12.15 16.14
CA VAL A 213 0.72 11.10 17.16
C VAL A 213 2.17 10.83 17.56
N LEU A 214 3.07 10.63 16.58
CA LEU A 214 4.50 10.44 16.84
C LEU A 214 5.12 11.63 17.57
N ARG A 215 4.79 12.87 17.19
CA ARG A 215 5.30 14.08 17.85
C ARG A 215 4.79 14.22 19.28
N LYS A 216 3.51 13.89 19.55
CA LYS A 216 2.94 13.91 20.91
C LYS A 216 3.53 12.79 21.77
N VAL A 217 3.68 11.58 21.22
CA VAL A 217 4.32 10.46 21.92
C VAL A 217 5.79 10.76 22.21
N SER A 218 6.54 11.33 21.26
CA SER A 218 7.92 11.79 21.48
C SER A 218 8.01 12.90 22.52
N GLY A 219 7.04 13.83 22.55
CA GLY A 219 6.94 14.88 23.55
C GLY A 219 6.69 14.33 24.97
N VAL A 220 5.88 13.28 25.10
CA VAL A 220 5.64 12.60 26.38
C VAL A 220 6.87 11.83 26.85
N ILE A 221 7.57 11.17 25.93
CA ILE A 221 8.82 10.44 26.26
C ILE A 221 9.92 11.43 26.71
N ASN A 222 10.05 12.58 26.04
CA ASN A 222 11.03 13.60 26.40
C ASN A 222 10.70 14.35 27.69
N SER A 223 9.43 14.43 28.11
CA SER A 223 9.04 15.04 29.37
C SER A 223 9.22 14.12 30.57
N SER A 224 9.40 12.83 30.39
CA SER A 224 9.63 11.85 31.45
C SER A 224 11.11 11.47 31.64
N SER A 225 12.00 11.88 30.76
CA SER A 225 13.45 11.70 30.91
C SER A 225 14.10 13.05 31.18
N GLY A 226 14.57 13.24 32.40
CA GLY A 226 15.43 14.38 32.80
C GLY A 226 16.61 14.47 31.82
N THR A 227 16.95 15.72 31.50
CA THR A 227 18.03 16.20 30.64
C THR A 227 19.22 15.24 30.49
N VAL A 228 19.27 14.50 29.40
CA VAL A 228 20.49 13.89 28.88
C VAL A 228 20.92 14.73 27.67
N LYS A 229 21.99 15.51 27.84
CA LYS A 229 22.66 16.19 26.74
C LYS A 229 23.12 15.12 25.73
N PRO A 230 22.93 15.33 24.42
CA PRO A 230 23.47 14.42 23.42
C PRO A 230 24.98 14.54 23.40
N ILE A 231 25.68 13.47 23.78
CA ILE A 231 27.11 13.30 23.49
C ILE A 231 27.14 12.87 22.03
N LEU A 232 27.65 13.73 21.15
CA LEU A 232 28.04 13.36 19.78
C LEU A 232 29.20 12.38 19.88
N PRO A 233 29.14 11.20 19.30
CA PRO A 233 30.35 10.45 18.99
C PRO A 233 30.94 11.05 17.71
N THR A 234 32.08 11.69 17.87
CA THR A 234 33.01 11.96 16.77
C THR A 234 33.67 10.65 16.38
N GLY A 235 33.53 10.28 15.11
CA GLY A 235 34.40 9.32 14.45
C GLY A 235 33.93 7.86 14.51
N ALA A 236 33.28 7.43 13.46
CA ALA A 236 33.41 6.10 12.87
C ALA A 236 33.01 6.21 11.38
N ASP A 237 34.01 6.34 10.62
CA ASP A 237 34.34 5.85 9.30
C ASP A 237 33.24 5.69 8.24
N ASN A 238 33.35 6.59 7.27
CA ASN A 238 33.03 6.39 5.86
C ASN A 238 33.70 5.11 5.34
N GLU A 239 32.93 4.06 5.20
CA GLU A 239 33.17 3.00 4.23
C GLU A 239 31.84 2.32 3.95
N LEU A 240 31.16 2.81 2.93
CA LEU A 240 30.21 2.13 2.03
C LEU A 240 29.59 3.18 1.08
N THR A 241 30.47 3.89 0.37
CA THR A 241 30.12 4.56 -0.87
C THR A 241 30.74 3.75 -2.01
N GLU A 242 30.31 2.52 -2.21
CA GLU A 242 30.31 1.96 -3.54
C GLU A 242 29.15 2.61 -4.28
N ASP A 243 29.45 3.21 -5.43
CA ASP A 243 28.50 3.80 -6.36
C ASP A 243 27.48 2.74 -6.80
N ILE A 244 26.42 2.58 -5.99
CA ILE A 244 25.24 1.83 -6.39
C ILE A 244 24.49 2.79 -7.30
N GLU A 245 24.73 2.70 -8.61
CA GLU A 245 23.82 3.29 -9.57
C GLU A 245 22.45 2.66 -9.33
N PRO A 246 21.45 3.45 -8.91
CA PRO A 246 20.08 2.93 -8.79
C PRO A 246 19.62 2.45 -10.16
N CYS A 247 18.62 1.56 -10.19
CA CYS A 247 17.85 1.24 -11.40
C CYS A 247 17.13 2.50 -11.91
N LYS A 248 17.90 3.53 -12.26
CA LYS A 248 17.41 4.85 -12.64
C LYS A 248 17.26 4.98 -14.13
N ASN A 249 16.06 5.38 -14.53
CA ASN A 249 15.92 6.38 -15.58
C ASN A 249 15.42 7.67 -14.90
N GLU A 250 16.31 8.66 -14.73
CA GLU A 250 15.98 10.01 -14.24
C GLU A 250 15.24 10.85 -15.30
N ASP A 251 14.89 10.28 -16.43
CA ASP A 251 14.10 10.99 -17.42
C ASP A 251 12.68 11.18 -16.88
N SER A 252 12.26 12.43 -16.82
CA SER A 252 10.90 12.85 -16.49
C SER A 252 9.93 12.14 -17.45
N VAL A 253 9.47 10.95 -17.03
CA VAL A 253 8.40 10.28 -17.74
C VAL A 253 7.21 11.22 -17.70
N THR A 254 6.85 11.77 -18.87
CA THR A 254 5.59 12.50 -19.01
C THR A 254 4.47 11.50 -18.79
N VAL A 255 4.00 11.46 -17.56
CA VAL A 255 2.90 10.58 -17.15
C VAL A 255 1.68 11.01 -17.94
N PRO A 256 1.04 10.14 -18.72
CA PRO A 256 -0.22 10.45 -19.38
C PRO A 256 -1.24 10.74 -18.27
N LYS A 257 -1.59 11.99 -18.10
CA LYS A 257 -2.62 12.39 -17.14
C LYS A 257 -3.97 12.31 -17.86
N HIS A 258 -4.83 11.39 -17.47
CA HIS A 258 -6.24 11.66 -17.63
C HIS A 258 -6.51 12.92 -16.82
N GLY A 259 -7.10 13.95 -17.45
CA GLY A 259 -7.51 15.15 -16.72
C GLY A 259 -8.39 14.78 -15.54
N PRO A 260 -8.64 15.68 -14.58
CA PRO A 260 -9.43 15.37 -13.39
C PRO A 260 -10.80 14.80 -13.84
N LEU A 261 -11.04 13.52 -13.56
CA LEU A 261 -12.28 12.81 -13.91
C LEU A 261 -13.47 13.32 -13.11
N ILE A 262 -13.19 13.94 -11.95
CA ILE A 262 -14.19 14.58 -11.10
C ILE A 262 -13.65 15.94 -10.63
N PRO A 263 -14.52 16.93 -10.32
CA PRO A 263 -14.10 18.19 -9.74
C PRO A 263 -13.26 18.02 -8.49
N ARG A 264 -12.22 18.84 -8.33
CA ARG A 264 -11.29 18.75 -7.20
C ARG A 264 -12.02 18.87 -5.86
N GLU A 265 -12.99 19.75 -5.78
CA GLU A 265 -13.81 19.97 -4.56
C GLU A 265 -14.57 18.69 -4.18
N LEU A 266 -15.11 17.97 -5.17
CA LEU A 266 -15.78 16.68 -4.94
C LEU A 266 -14.78 15.60 -4.50
N LEU A 267 -13.59 15.55 -5.09
CA LEU A 267 -12.54 14.61 -4.65
C LEU A 267 -12.16 14.89 -3.19
N VAL A 268 -11.93 16.15 -2.81
CA VAL A 268 -11.59 16.54 -1.44
C VAL A 268 -12.70 16.18 -0.47
N ALA A 269 -13.97 16.47 -0.79
CA ALA A 269 -15.12 16.12 0.05
C ALA A 269 -15.24 14.59 0.20
N THR A 270 -15.08 13.85 -0.90
CA THR A 270 -15.14 12.39 -0.90
C THR A 270 -14.02 11.77 -0.06
N THR A 271 -12.77 12.22 -0.23
CA THR A 271 -11.62 11.74 0.57
C THR A 271 -11.80 12.05 2.06
N ARG A 272 -12.34 13.23 2.40
CA ARG A 272 -12.66 13.60 3.78
C ARG A 272 -13.70 12.65 4.39
N LEU A 273 -14.77 12.35 3.67
CA LEU A 273 -15.80 11.40 4.13
C LEU A 273 -15.29 9.97 4.21
N ALA A 274 -14.49 9.53 3.24
CA ALA A 274 -13.83 8.21 3.26
C ALA A 274 -12.96 8.07 4.51
N THR A 275 -12.14 9.07 4.81
CA THR A 275 -11.29 9.09 6.01
C THR A 275 -12.15 9.06 7.28
N ALA A 276 -13.19 9.86 7.36
CA ALA A 276 -14.11 9.84 8.50
C ALA A 276 -14.77 8.47 8.69
N SER A 277 -15.18 7.81 7.60
CA SER A 277 -15.75 6.47 7.60
C SER A 277 -14.74 5.42 8.08
N ILE A 278 -13.49 5.48 7.62
CA ILE A 278 -12.41 4.59 8.09
C ILE A 278 -12.26 4.69 9.61
N PHE A 279 -12.20 5.91 10.17
CA PHE A 279 -12.03 6.11 11.61
C PHE A 279 -13.31 5.86 12.42
N ALA A 280 -14.49 5.83 11.81
CA ALA A 280 -15.73 5.45 12.46
C ALA A 280 -15.88 3.93 12.62
N GLU A 281 -15.19 3.14 11.81
CA GLU A 281 -15.26 1.68 11.81
C GLU A 281 -14.21 1.02 12.73
N ASN A 282 -14.11 -0.34 12.62
CA ASN A 282 -13.11 -1.08 13.38
C ASN A 282 -11.70 -0.83 12.81
N LEU A 283 -10.75 -0.55 13.69
CA LEU A 283 -9.34 -0.33 13.39
C LEU A 283 -8.39 -1.12 14.31
N GLU A 284 -8.89 -2.11 15.05
CA GLU A 284 -8.05 -2.93 15.94
C GLU A 284 -6.89 -3.57 15.17
N GLY A 285 -7.16 -4.02 13.94
CA GLY A 285 -6.15 -4.57 13.07
C GLY A 285 -4.99 -3.63 12.74
N ALA A 286 -5.20 -2.32 12.79
CA ALA A 286 -4.12 -1.35 12.59
C ALA A 286 -3.09 -1.37 13.73
N SER A 287 -3.51 -1.67 14.95
CA SER A 287 -2.58 -1.87 16.08
C SER A 287 -1.72 -3.12 15.91
N ASP A 288 -2.30 -4.22 15.44
CA ASP A 288 -1.55 -5.42 15.11
C ASP A 288 -0.52 -5.15 14.01
N GLU A 289 -0.91 -4.42 12.96
CA GLU A 289 -0.01 -4.03 11.88
C GLU A 289 1.10 -3.10 12.37
N ALA A 290 0.80 -2.18 13.28
CA ALA A 290 1.82 -1.35 13.92
C ALA A 290 2.84 -2.20 14.68
N LEU A 291 2.40 -3.22 15.41
CA LEU A 291 3.30 -4.16 16.09
C LEU A 291 4.21 -4.89 15.08
N VAL A 292 3.66 -5.36 13.98
CA VAL A 292 4.44 -6.02 12.92
C VAL A 292 5.41 -5.03 12.26
N CYS A 293 4.93 -3.87 11.84
CA CYS A 293 5.75 -2.86 11.16
C CYS A 293 6.90 -2.34 12.03
N MET A 294 6.72 -2.31 13.35
CA MET A 294 7.75 -1.89 14.30
C MET A 294 8.64 -3.04 14.78
N GLY A 295 8.54 -4.24 14.20
CA GLY A 295 9.33 -5.41 14.57
C GLY A 295 9.03 -5.93 15.98
N LYS A 296 7.82 -5.71 16.50
CA LYS A 296 7.36 -6.18 17.81
C LYS A 296 6.53 -7.46 17.72
N ALA A 297 6.19 -7.89 16.51
CA ALA A 297 5.56 -9.16 16.20
C ALA A 297 6.15 -9.72 14.91
N ASP A 298 6.21 -11.03 14.81
CA ASP A 298 6.82 -11.72 13.68
C ASP A 298 5.88 -11.79 12.47
N ILE A 299 6.48 -11.81 11.29
CA ILE A 299 5.81 -12.12 10.02
C ILE A 299 6.12 -13.59 9.70
N PRO A 300 5.10 -14.44 9.53
CA PRO A 300 5.35 -15.80 9.11
C PRO A 300 6.04 -15.87 7.74
N SER A 301 6.97 -16.78 7.57
CA SER A 301 7.64 -17.16 6.31
C SER A 301 8.80 -16.29 5.85
N TRP A 302 9.00 -15.09 6.39
CA TRP A 302 10.15 -14.25 6.06
C TRP A 302 10.49 -13.26 7.18
N THR A 303 11.73 -12.81 7.24
CA THR A 303 12.28 -12.01 8.35
C THR A 303 12.48 -10.53 7.97
N SER A 304 12.62 -10.25 6.68
CA SER A 304 12.79 -8.90 6.15
C SER A 304 12.28 -8.83 4.71
N ILE A 305 12.07 -7.62 4.20
CA ILE A 305 11.73 -7.42 2.77
C ILE A 305 12.80 -8.02 1.87
N GLY A 306 14.08 -7.86 2.23
CA GLY A 306 15.19 -8.45 1.47
C GLY A 306 15.09 -9.96 1.41
N ASP A 307 14.80 -10.61 2.54
CA ASP A 307 14.55 -12.06 2.60
C ASP A 307 13.35 -12.48 1.74
N ALA A 308 12.23 -11.75 1.84
CA ALA A 308 11.06 -12.04 1.02
C ALA A 308 11.33 -11.91 -0.48
N LEU A 309 12.02 -10.84 -0.91
CA LEU A 309 12.37 -10.61 -2.32
C LEU A 309 13.39 -11.65 -2.83
N GLU A 310 14.31 -12.10 -1.99
CA GLU A 310 15.23 -13.19 -2.32
C GLU A 310 14.48 -14.51 -2.53
N GLN A 311 13.53 -14.84 -1.66
CA GLN A 311 12.67 -16.01 -1.83
C GLN A 311 11.82 -15.90 -3.11
N VAL A 312 11.23 -14.72 -3.40
CA VAL A 312 10.51 -14.47 -4.66
C VAL A 312 11.44 -14.70 -5.85
N ALA A 313 12.66 -14.15 -5.83
CA ALA A 313 13.61 -14.32 -6.91
C ALA A 313 13.97 -15.80 -7.13
N ASN A 314 14.22 -16.55 -6.08
CA ASN A 314 14.51 -17.98 -6.16
C ASN A 314 13.32 -18.75 -6.78
N ASN A 315 12.10 -18.48 -6.32
CA ASN A 315 10.89 -19.12 -6.84
C ASN A 315 10.66 -18.81 -8.32
N GLU A 316 10.87 -17.57 -8.76
CA GLU A 316 10.70 -17.18 -10.18
C GLU A 316 11.79 -17.81 -11.07
N LEU A 317 13.03 -17.89 -10.60
CA LEU A 317 14.12 -18.60 -11.32
C LEU A 317 13.80 -20.09 -11.46
N ASP A 318 13.32 -20.74 -10.39
CA ASP A 318 12.98 -22.17 -10.44
C ASP A 318 11.76 -22.45 -11.33
N ARG A 319 10.78 -21.53 -11.40
CA ARG A 319 9.70 -21.62 -12.38
C ARG A 319 10.24 -21.62 -13.81
N ARG A 320 11.11 -20.68 -14.13
CA ARG A 320 11.66 -20.52 -15.48
C ARG A 320 12.65 -21.61 -15.85
N LYS A 321 13.31 -22.27 -14.89
CA LYS A 321 14.09 -23.49 -15.14
C LYS A 321 13.19 -24.66 -15.59
N ARG A 322 11.97 -24.75 -15.05
CA ARG A 322 11.00 -25.80 -15.41
C ARG A 322 10.33 -25.52 -16.75
N ASP A 323 10.06 -24.27 -17.03
CA ASP A 323 9.45 -23.79 -18.27
C ASP A 323 10.01 -22.41 -18.63
N ASN A 324 10.87 -22.40 -19.65
CA ASN A 324 11.53 -21.17 -20.11
C ASN A 324 10.57 -20.17 -20.79
N ALA A 325 9.35 -20.59 -21.16
CA ALA A 325 8.33 -19.74 -21.74
C ALA A 325 7.58 -18.89 -20.69
N VAL A 326 7.73 -19.20 -19.38
CA VAL A 326 7.06 -18.45 -18.32
C VAL A 326 7.57 -17.00 -18.28
N PRO A 327 6.68 -16.00 -18.40
CA PRO A 327 7.07 -14.59 -18.31
C PRO A 327 7.65 -14.25 -16.94
N LYS A 328 8.57 -13.29 -16.93
CA LYS A 328 9.08 -12.75 -15.67
C LYS A 328 8.00 -12.03 -14.90
N LEU A 329 8.05 -12.13 -13.58
CA LEU A 329 7.27 -11.27 -12.71
C LEU A 329 7.76 -9.83 -12.85
N ARG A 330 6.83 -8.91 -13.19
CA ARG A 330 7.11 -7.48 -13.22
C ARG A 330 6.66 -6.83 -11.91
N ILE A 331 7.54 -6.02 -11.32
CA ILE A 331 7.29 -5.23 -10.10
C ILE A 331 7.58 -3.76 -10.41
N ASP A 332 6.55 -2.92 -10.34
CA ASP A 332 6.70 -1.47 -10.46
C ASP A 332 6.56 -0.84 -9.06
N VAL A 333 7.46 0.08 -8.71
CA VAL A 333 7.47 0.75 -7.40
C VAL A 333 7.33 2.26 -7.59
N PHE A 334 6.46 2.86 -6.78
CA PHE A 334 6.16 4.28 -6.79
C PHE A 334 6.48 4.90 -5.44
N TYR A 335 7.38 5.87 -5.42
CA TYR A 335 7.76 6.62 -4.23
C TYR A 335 7.22 8.04 -4.27
N GLY A 336 6.80 8.58 -3.13
CA GLY A 336 6.55 10.00 -3.00
C GLY A 336 7.85 10.76 -2.75
N MET A 337 8.14 11.80 -3.55
CA MET A 337 9.37 12.61 -3.40
C MET A 337 9.53 13.16 -1.96
N LYS A 338 8.44 13.44 -1.27
CA LYS A 338 8.40 13.98 0.10
C LYS A 338 8.03 12.92 1.14
N ASP A 339 8.16 11.63 0.81
CA ASP A 339 7.83 10.55 1.73
C ASP A 339 8.75 10.59 2.96
N GLN A 340 8.15 10.91 4.11
CA GLN A 340 8.84 10.98 5.39
C GLN A 340 8.71 9.69 6.21
N MET A 341 7.87 8.74 5.80
CA MET A 341 7.67 7.50 6.53
C MET A 341 8.71 6.45 6.14
N ILE A 342 8.92 6.24 4.87
CA ILE A 342 9.94 5.32 4.37
C ILE A 342 11.31 5.97 4.45
N GLY A 343 11.41 7.24 4.07
CA GLY A 343 12.66 7.99 4.00
C GLY A 343 13.61 7.49 2.91
N LYS A 344 14.65 8.27 2.62
CA LYS A 344 15.60 7.94 1.55
C LYS A 344 16.37 6.63 1.82
N GLY A 345 16.70 6.34 3.07
CA GLY A 345 17.36 5.07 3.43
C GLY A 345 16.51 3.85 3.11
N GLY A 346 15.20 3.92 3.36
CA GLY A 346 14.27 2.84 3.04
C GLY A 346 14.10 2.63 1.55
N GLU A 347 14.05 3.71 0.77
CA GLU A 347 14.06 3.66 -0.70
C GLU A 347 15.33 2.96 -1.19
N VAL A 348 16.53 3.43 -0.79
CA VAL A 348 17.82 2.84 -1.18
C VAL A 348 17.91 1.36 -0.79
N TYR A 349 17.46 1.00 0.41
CA TYR A 349 17.43 -0.39 0.84
C TYR A 349 16.56 -1.27 -0.06
N LEU A 350 15.33 -0.83 -0.34
CA LEU A 350 14.41 -1.60 -1.18
C LEU A 350 14.94 -1.72 -2.62
N GLU A 351 15.46 -0.62 -3.18
CA GLU A 351 16.09 -0.62 -4.51
C GLU A 351 17.23 -1.62 -4.58
N SER A 352 18.09 -1.68 -3.56
CA SER A 352 19.18 -2.65 -3.52
C SER A 352 18.69 -4.11 -3.51
N CYS A 353 17.55 -4.38 -2.86
CA CYS A 353 16.95 -5.71 -2.84
C CYS A 353 16.33 -6.08 -4.19
N LEU A 354 15.65 -5.14 -4.84
CA LEU A 354 15.08 -5.33 -6.18
C LEU A 354 16.15 -5.49 -7.26
N ASP A 355 17.20 -4.68 -7.21
CA ASP A 355 18.32 -4.74 -8.14
C ASP A 355 19.04 -6.11 -8.10
N LYS A 356 19.22 -6.68 -6.91
CA LYS A 356 19.75 -8.05 -6.76
C LYS A 356 18.89 -9.09 -7.48
N ALA A 357 17.55 -9.00 -7.33
CA ALA A 357 16.63 -9.91 -8.00
C ALA A 357 16.60 -9.68 -9.52
N TYR A 358 16.65 -8.41 -9.95
CA TYR A 358 16.71 -8.01 -11.36
C TYR A 358 18.00 -8.51 -12.04
N LYS A 359 19.18 -8.24 -11.46
CA LYS A 359 20.49 -8.68 -12.00
C LYS A 359 20.59 -10.20 -12.14
N ARG A 360 19.92 -10.95 -11.27
CA ARG A 360 19.80 -12.41 -11.41
C ARG A 360 18.86 -12.85 -12.54
N GLY A 361 18.16 -11.91 -13.20
CA GLY A 361 17.19 -12.20 -14.24
C GLY A 361 15.89 -12.80 -13.70
N ALA A 362 15.63 -12.74 -12.39
CA ALA A 362 14.47 -13.34 -11.75
C ALA A 362 13.18 -12.56 -12.03
N ILE A 363 13.27 -11.24 -11.96
CA ILE A 363 12.14 -10.31 -12.11
C ILE A 363 12.47 -9.22 -13.15
N GLU A 364 11.44 -8.49 -13.56
CA GLU A 364 11.55 -7.16 -14.16
C GLU A 364 11.12 -6.15 -13.12
N CYS A 365 11.81 -5.03 -12.97
CA CYS A 365 11.39 -3.97 -12.05
C CYS A 365 11.60 -2.60 -12.66
N THR A 366 10.73 -1.66 -12.22
CA THR A 366 10.82 -0.25 -12.54
C THR A 366 10.47 0.54 -11.29
N SER A 367 11.27 1.56 -10.97
CA SER A 367 11.01 2.44 -9.83
C SER A 367 10.84 3.87 -10.29
N MET A 368 9.86 4.55 -9.72
CA MET A 368 9.50 5.92 -10.08
C MET A 368 9.30 6.77 -8.83
N VAL A 369 9.87 7.98 -8.84
CA VAL A 369 9.63 8.99 -7.81
C VAL A 369 8.63 10.01 -8.34
N ILE A 370 7.49 10.12 -7.68
CA ILE A 370 6.41 11.03 -8.08
C ILE A 370 6.61 12.38 -7.40
N GLY A 371 6.82 13.40 -8.23
CA GLY A 371 7.10 14.77 -7.78
C GLY A 371 5.96 15.36 -6.94
N ASN A 372 6.30 16.19 -5.95
CA ASN A 372 5.36 16.89 -5.07
C ASN A 372 4.39 16.03 -4.27
N THR A 373 4.64 14.72 -4.15
CA THR A 373 3.82 13.80 -3.35
C THR A 373 4.53 13.35 -2.09
N ASP A 374 3.76 13.02 -1.08
CA ASP A 374 4.19 12.36 0.14
C ASP A 374 3.76 10.89 0.15
N HIS A 375 3.86 10.23 1.32
CA HIS A 375 3.55 8.82 1.51
C HIS A 375 2.14 8.41 1.07
N ASN A 376 1.15 9.28 1.24
CA ASN A 376 -0.24 8.99 0.91
C ASN A 376 -0.68 9.64 -0.39
N SER A 377 -0.27 10.88 -0.63
CA SER A 377 -0.68 11.62 -1.83
C SER A 377 -0.13 11.02 -3.13
N VAL A 378 0.87 10.13 -3.07
CA VAL A 378 1.31 9.32 -4.21
C VAL A 378 0.20 8.43 -4.78
N LEU A 379 -0.84 8.13 -3.99
CA LEU A 379 -2.03 7.35 -4.40
C LEU A 379 -3.08 8.20 -5.14
N PHE A 380 -3.01 9.51 -5.11
CA PHE A 380 -4.05 10.33 -5.70
C PHE A 380 -4.09 10.20 -7.23
N PRO A 381 -5.28 10.09 -7.83
CA PRO A 381 -5.43 9.96 -9.28
C PRO A 381 -4.68 11.01 -10.08
N GLU A 382 -4.62 12.27 -9.58
CA GLU A 382 -3.97 13.38 -10.26
C GLU A 382 -2.46 13.21 -10.44
N THR A 383 -1.83 12.28 -9.72
CA THR A 383 -0.40 11.99 -9.85
C THR A 383 -0.08 11.31 -11.18
N GLY A 384 -1.05 10.61 -11.76
CA GLY A 384 -0.90 9.78 -12.95
C GLY A 384 -0.23 8.44 -12.69
N ALA A 385 0.16 8.14 -11.47
CA ALA A 385 0.82 6.87 -11.14
C ALA A 385 -0.09 5.66 -11.43
N PHE A 386 -1.39 5.77 -11.11
CA PHE A 386 -2.35 4.71 -11.44
C PHE A 386 -2.67 4.60 -12.93
N ASP A 387 -2.53 5.68 -13.72
CA ASP A 387 -2.61 5.59 -15.18
C ASP A 387 -1.54 4.63 -15.71
N LEU A 388 -0.30 4.76 -15.22
CA LEU A 388 0.81 3.86 -15.58
C LEU A 388 0.54 2.42 -15.16
N VAL A 389 0.02 2.21 -13.95
CA VAL A 389 -0.37 0.88 -13.45
C VAL A 389 -1.43 0.24 -14.35
N PHE A 390 -2.51 0.95 -14.63
CA PHE A 390 -3.61 0.42 -15.42
C PHE A 390 -3.22 0.16 -16.88
N GLU A 391 -2.34 0.98 -17.45
CA GLU A 391 -1.76 0.71 -18.77
C GLU A 391 -0.83 -0.51 -18.75
N ALA A 392 0.03 -0.66 -17.72
CA ALA A 392 0.91 -1.81 -17.58
C ALA A 392 0.13 -3.13 -17.44
N MET A 393 -1.02 -3.12 -16.77
CA MET A 393 -1.91 -4.27 -16.64
C MET A 393 -2.48 -4.72 -17.99
N LYS A 394 -2.71 -3.79 -18.93
CA LYS A 394 -3.28 -4.07 -20.26
C LYS A 394 -2.23 -4.44 -21.30
N ASN A 395 -1.10 -3.73 -21.31
CA ASN A 395 -0.09 -3.79 -22.38
C ASN A 395 1.33 -3.86 -21.81
N PRO A 396 1.82 -5.05 -21.43
CA PRO A 396 3.15 -5.20 -20.86
C PRO A 396 4.30 -4.76 -21.79
N THR A 397 4.09 -4.75 -23.11
CA THR A 397 5.15 -4.58 -24.12
C THR A 397 5.39 -3.13 -24.56
N LYS A 398 4.45 -2.21 -24.38
CA LYS A 398 4.58 -0.83 -24.89
C LYS A 398 5.65 0.04 -24.20
N GLN A 399 6.00 -0.28 -22.96
CA GLN A 399 7.03 0.48 -22.23
C GLN A 399 8.47 -0.01 -22.50
N GLN A 400 8.63 -1.26 -22.97
CA GLN A 400 9.95 -1.77 -23.38
C GLN A 400 10.44 -1.11 -24.69
N THR A 401 9.53 -0.74 -25.59
CA THR A 401 9.91 -0.06 -26.85
C THR A 401 10.40 1.38 -26.61
N ALA A 402 9.92 2.06 -25.60
CA ALA A 402 10.45 3.38 -25.22
C ALA A 402 11.87 3.30 -24.61
N ARG A 403 12.22 2.21 -23.93
CA ARG A 403 13.59 1.95 -23.43
C ARG A 403 14.57 1.63 -24.54
N ASN A 404 14.21 0.73 -25.46
CA ASN A 404 15.10 0.28 -26.52
C ASN A 404 15.39 1.36 -27.58
N SER A 405 14.57 2.40 -27.68
CA SER A 405 14.81 3.53 -28.58
C SER A 405 15.75 4.59 -27.97
N GLN A 406 15.96 4.58 -26.64
CA GLN A 406 16.89 5.47 -25.95
C GLN A 406 18.30 4.85 -25.78
N ASP A 407 18.39 3.51 -25.63
CA ASP A 407 19.68 2.80 -25.59
C ASP A 407 20.38 2.69 -26.97
N SER A 408 19.70 3.13 -28.02
CA SER A 408 20.21 3.11 -29.42
C SER A 408 20.45 4.50 -30.02
N ALA A 409 20.36 5.56 -29.23
CA ALA A 409 20.69 6.95 -29.60
C ALA A 409 21.80 7.51 -28.70
#